data_2dc470029650ac6985bf66dddd967916
#
_entry.id   2dc470029650ac6985bf66dddd967916
#
_cell.length_a   1.000
_cell.length_b   1.000
_cell.length_c   1.000
_cell.angle_alpha   90.00
_cell.angle_beta   90.00
_cell.angle_gamma   90.00
#
_symmetry.space_group_name_H-M   'P 1'
#
loop_
_entity.id
_entity.type
_entity.pdbx_description
1 polymer ?
#
loop_
_entity_poly.entity_id
_entity_poly.type
_entity_poly.pdbx_seq_one_letter_code
_entity_poly.pdbx_strand_id
1 'polypeptide(L)'
;MEQIVTILIGSIFVNNFAMSRFLGICPFLGVSKKLDSAFGMGMAVTFVMTMASFATWLVNEYLLVPFQLAYMQTIAYILVVAVLVQIVEMALKKMMPSLYQALGVYLPLITTNCAVLGVTQLNVTEGYNLILSVVNGTASALGFTLAICLFAGIRERLALSNMPKWMDGFVGALLTAGLMAVAFNGFSGLI
;
A
#
# COMPACT_ATOMS: atom_id res chain seq x y z
N MET A 1 7.85 -1.51 23.96
CA MET A 1 6.70 -2.33 23.54
C MET A 1 5.48 -1.47 23.27
N GLU A 2 5.17 -0.50 24.08
CA GLU A 2 4.03 0.42 23.86
C GLU A 2 4.11 1.14 22.51
N GLN A 3 5.27 1.66 22.12
CA GLN A 3 5.43 2.34 20.81
C GLN A 3 5.11 1.43 19.61
N ILE A 4 5.48 0.15 19.64
CA ILE A 4 5.21 -0.79 18.55
C ILE A 4 3.71 -1.06 18.44
N VAL A 5 3.01 -1.24 19.55
CA VAL A 5 1.55 -1.45 19.55
C VAL A 5 0.81 -0.22 19.06
N THR A 6 1.23 0.97 19.48
CA THR A 6 0.65 2.25 19.03
C THR A 6 0.86 2.45 17.53
N ILE A 7 2.05 2.16 17.01
CA ILE A 7 2.33 2.22 15.56
C ILE A 7 1.48 1.21 14.81
N LEU A 8 1.38 -0.04 15.30
CA LEU A 8 0.57 -1.08 14.66
C LEU A 8 -0.91 -0.67 14.56
N ILE A 9 -1.52 -0.31 15.67
CA ILE A 9 -2.94 0.08 15.70
C ILE A 9 -3.15 1.38 14.93
N GLY A 10 -2.28 2.35 15.13
CA GLY A 10 -2.33 3.64 14.43
C GLY A 10 -2.23 3.51 12.92
N SER A 11 -1.30 2.70 12.40
CA SER A 11 -1.09 2.54 10.96
C SER A 11 -2.17 1.69 10.29
N ILE A 12 -2.79 0.75 11.00
CA ILE A 12 -3.84 -0.11 10.44
C ILE A 12 -5.19 0.62 10.37
N PHE A 13 -5.60 1.28 11.47
CA PHE A 13 -6.95 1.82 11.60
C PHE A 13 -7.00 3.35 11.43
N VAL A 14 -6.13 4.10 12.09
CA VAL A 14 -6.20 5.58 12.15
C VAL A 14 -5.52 6.21 10.95
N ASN A 15 -4.26 5.86 10.69
CA ASN A 15 -3.45 6.38 9.61
C ASN A 15 -3.39 5.39 8.42
N ASN A 16 -4.53 4.80 8.05
CA ASN A 16 -4.58 3.92 6.89
C ASN A 16 -4.21 4.71 5.63
N PHE A 17 -3.10 4.33 4.97
CA PHE A 17 -2.56 5.06 3.82
C PHE A 17 -3.54 5.20 2.67
N ALA A 18 -4.37 4.18 2.42
CA ALA A 18 -5.37 4.23 1.35
C ALA A 18 -6.54 5.18 1.68
N MET A 19 -7.03 5.17 2.92
CA MET A 19 -8.24 5.88 3.31
C MET A 19 -7.97 7.28 3.87
N SER A 20 -6.90 7.44 4.65
CA SER A 20 -6.59 8.72 5.31
C SER A 20 -5.73 9.63 4.44
N ARG A 21 -4.75 9.06 3.72
CA ARG A 21 -3.80 9.84 2.89
C ARG A 21 -4.06 9.73 1.39
N PHE A 22 -5.04 8.95 0.97
CA PHE A 22 -5.37 8.68 -0.44
C PHE A 22 -4.19 8.15 -1.28
N LEU A 23 -3.23 7.47 -0.63
CA LEU A 23 -2.09 6.88 -1.28
C LEU A 23 -2.38 5.43 -1.68
N GLY A 24 -1.97 5.03 -2.90
CA GLY A 24 -2.24 3.68 -3.41
C GLY A 24 -3.62 3.49 -4.01
N ILE A 25 -4.27 4.55 -4.46
CA ILE A 25 -5.61 4.48 -5.07
C ILE A 25 -5.60 3.71 -6.40
N CYS A 26 -4.50 3.77 -7.16
CA CYS A 26 -4.41 3.09 -8.46
C CYS A 26 -4.62 1.57 -8.34
N PRO A 27 -3.87 0.82 -7.52
CA PRO A 27 -4.17 -0.59 -7.29
C PRO A 27 -5.49 -0.81 -6.54
N PHE A 28 -5.85 0.11 -5.64
CA PHE A 28 -7.08 0.04 -4.86
C PHE A 28 -8.33 0.01 -5.76
N LEU A 29 -8.43 0.89 -6.74
CA LEU A 29 -9.54 0.92 -7.70
C LEU A 29 -9.42 -0.12 -8.81
N GLY A 30 -8.18 -0.42 -9.23
CA GLY A 30 -7.91 -1.30 -10.38
C GLY A 30 -8.17 -2.77 -10.09
N VAL A 31 -7.72 -3.26 -8.93
CA VAL A 31 -7.70 -4.71 -8.61
C VAL A 31 -8.87 -5.17 -7.73
N SER A 32 -9.66 -4.26 -7.20
CA SER A 32 -10.75 -4.53 -6.26
C SER A 32 -12.05 -5.07 -6.87
N LYS A 33 -12.03 -5.58 -8.11
CA LYS A 33 -13.22 -6.16 -8.77
C LYS A 33 -13.59 -7.54 -8.21
N LYS A 34 -12.61 -8.30 -7.72
CA LYS A 34 -12.78 -9.64 -7.12
C LYS A 34 -11.99 -9.72 -5.83
N LEU A 35 -12.58 -10.33 -4.82
CA LEU A 35 -11.97 -10.47 -3.50
C LEU A 35 -10.64 -11.26 -3.55
N ASP A 36 -10.59 -12.35 -4.32
CA ASP A 36 -9.38 -13.17 -4.48
C ASP A 36 -8.20 -12.36 -5.07
N SER A 37 -8.49 -11.54 -6.09
CA SER A 37 -7.47 -10.67 -6.71
C SER A 37 -7.02 -9.56 -5.75
N ALA A 38 -7.94 -8.99 -4.98
CA ALA A 38 -7.66 -7.96 -3.98
C ALA A 38 -6.78 -8.51 -2.84
N PHE A 39 -7.07 -9.72 -2.37
CA PHE A 39 -6.27 -10.39 -1.35
C PHE A 39 -4.86 -10.72 -1.85
N GLY A 40 -4.75 -11.30 -3.05
CA GLY A 40 -3.45 -11.58 -3.68
C GLY A 40 -2.60 -10.31 -3.87
N MET A 41 -3.23 -9.21 -4.29
CA MET A 41 -2.57 -7.91 -4.41
C MET A 41 -2.13 -7.36 -3.05
N GLY A 42 -2.96 -7.48 -2.03
CA GLY A 42 -2.65 -7.08 -0.66
C GLY A 42 -1.42 -7.81 -0.10
N MET A 43 -1.35 -9.12 -0.29
CA MET A 43 -0.19 -9.92 0.11
C MET A 43 1.08 -9.52 -0.64
N ALA A 44 1.01 -9.30 -1.95
CA ALA A 44 2.15 -8.85 -2.75
C ALA A 44 2.63 -7.46 -2.29
N VAL A 45 1.72 -6.52 -2.06
CA VAL A 45 2.05 -5.18 -1.54
C VAL A 45 2.66 -5.27 -0.14
N THR A 46 2.17 -6.15 0.72
CA THR A 46 2.72 -6.36 2.08
C THR A 46 4.17 -6.80 2.01
N PHE A 47 4.47 -7.77 1.16
CA PHE A 47 5.83 -8.25 0.97
C PHE A 47 6.75 -7.14 0.42
N VAL A 48 6.33 -6.47 -0.64
CA VAL A 48 7.11 -5.39 -1.28
C VAL A 48 7.32 -4.22 -0.32
N MET A 49 6.31 -3.80 0.43
CA MET A 49 6.39 -2.66 1.34
C MET A 49 7.32 -2.93 2.52
N THR A 50 7.32 -4.17 3.04
CA THR A 50 8.26 -4.61 4.08
C THR A 50 9.70 -4.58 3.58
N MET A 51 9.96 -5.16 2.40
CA MET A 51 11.28 -5.18 1.79
C MET A 51 11.74 -3.77 1.40
N ALA A 52 10.83 -2.94 0.89
CA ALA A 52 11.13 -1.55 0.55
C ALA A 52 11.51 -0.72 1.78
N SER A 53 10.78 -0.86 2.88
CA SER A 53 11.09 -0.17 4.14
C SER A 53 12.47 -0.55 4.68
N PHE A 54 12.85 -1.82 4.58
CA PHE A 54 14.18 -2.30 4.95
C PHE A 54 15.28 -1.73 4.04
N ALA A 55 15.10 -1.84 2.72
CA ALA A 55 16.10 -1.40 1.74
C ALA A 55 16.29 0.13 1.73
N THR A 56 15.19 0.88 1.82
CA THR A 56 15.24 2.35 1.83
C THR A 56 15.87 2.89 3.12
N TRP A 57 15.66 2.24 4.25
CA TRP A 57 16.35 2.60 5.49
C TRP A 57 17.87 2.39 5.35
N LEU A 58 18.32 1.24 4.80
CA LEU A 58 19.73 0.98 4.53
C LEU A 58 20.34 2.04 3.60
N VAL A 59 19.66 2.36 2.52
CA VAL A 59 20.15 3.37 1.55
C VAL A 59 20.19 4.75 2.18
N ASN A 60 19.21 5.09 3.02
CA ASN A 60 19.22 6.37 3.73
C ASN A 60 20.43 6.49 4.66
N GLU A 61 20.66 5.49 5.51
CA GLU A 61 21.72 5.53 6.53
C GLU A 61 23.12 5.46 5.93
N TYR A 62 23.33 4.62 4.91
CA TYR A 62 24.67 4.39 4.34
C TYR A 62 25.03 5.27 3.16
N LEU A 63 24.04 5.76 2.38
CA LEU A 63 24.30 6.62 1.22
C LEU A 63 23.89 8.07 1.46
N LEU A 64 22.65 8.32 1.86
CA LEU A 64 22.12 9.69 1.88
C LEU A 64 22.69 10.51 3.03
N VAL A 65 22.78 9.95 4.22
CA VAL A 65 23.28 10.67 5.40
C VAL A 65 24.74 11.08 5.25
N PRO A 66 25.70 10.19 4.84
CA PRO A 66 27.12 10.59 4.71
C PRO A 66 27.36 11.60 3.60
N PHE A 67 26.57 11.54 2.51
CA PHE A 67 26.74 12.46 1.36
C PHE A 67 25.91 13.74 1.46
N GLN A 68 25.11 13.92 2.51
CA GLN A 68 24.19 15.06 2.71
C GLN A 68 23.28 15.34 1.49
N LEU A 69 22.89 14.29 0.76
CA LEU A 69 22.08 14.34 -0.44
C LEU A 69 20.56 14.25 -0.13
N ALA A 70 20.10 14.94 0.92
CA ALA A 70 18.68 14.96 1.30
C ALA A 70 17.76 15.41 0.15
N TYR A 71 18.28 16.25 -0.76
CA TYR A 71 17.57 16.70 -1.95
C TYR A 71 17.24 15.57 -2.95
N MET A 72 18.08 14.53 -3.05
CA MET A 72 17.88 13.41 -3.96
C MET A 72 17.18 12.20 -3.33
N GLN A 73 16.70 12.33 -2.10
CA GLN A 73 16.10 11.26 -1.32
C GLN A 73 14.95 10.56 -2.05
N THR A 74 14.00 11.33 -2.57
CA THR A 74 12.82 10.77 -3.27
C THR A 74 13.21 10.00 -4.53
N ILE A 75 14.16 10.52 -5.32
CA ILE A 75 14.63 9.86 -6.54
C ILE A 75 15.34 8.55 -6.20
N ALA A 76 16.20 8.55 -5.18
CA ALA A 76 16.88 7.35 -4.72
C ALA A 76 15.90 6.27 -4.27
N TYR A 77 14.85 6.65 -3.53
CA TYR A 77 13.82 5.69 -3.08
C TYR A 77 13.01 5.11 -4.24
N ILE A 78 12.60 5.94 -5.20
CA ILE A 78 11.91 5.45 -6.40
C ILE A 78 12.77 4.41 -7.13
N LEU A 79 14.06 4.68 -7.30
CA LEU A 79 14.99 3.77 -7.98
C LEU A 79 15.16 2.45 -7.21
N VAL A 80 15.36 2.52 -5.90
CA VAL A 80 15.50 1.33 -5.05
C VAL A 80 14.24 0.48 -5.08
N VAL A 81 13.06 1.11 -4.94
CA VAL A 81 11.77 0.39 -4.98
C VAL A 81 11.54 -0.22 -6.36
N ALA A 82 11.86 0.49 -7.45
CA ALA A 82 11.73 -0.03 -8.82
C ALA A 82 12.59 -1.28 -9.05
N VAL A 83 13.85 -1.26 -8.64
CA VAL A 83 14.76 -2.42 -8.75
C VAL A 83 14.25 -3.60 -7.91
N LEU A 84 13.80 -3.33 -6.67
CA LEU A 84 13.27 -4.35 -5.77
C LEU A 84 12.03 -5.03 -6.36
N VAL A 85 11.10 -4.26 -6.89
CA VAL A 85 9.86 -4.81 -7.47
C VAL A 85 10.16 -5.59 -8.76
N GLN A 86 11.12 -5.18 -9.57
CA GLN A 86 11.58 -5.96 -10.73
C GLN A 86 12.11 -7.34 -10.33
N ILE A 87 12.88 -7.42 -9.24
CA ILE A 87 13.35 -8.70 -8.70
C ILE A 87 12.18 -9.56 -8.23
N VAL A 88 11.23 -8.97 -7.51
CA VAL A 88 10.02 -9.65 -7.03
C VAL A 88 9.15 -10.13 -8.19
N GLU A 89 9.00 -9.35 -9.24
CA GLU A 89 8.26 -9.72 -10.45
C GLU A 89 8.89 -10.94 -11.12
N MET A 90 10.21 -10.95 -11.30
CA MET A 90 10.92 -12.10 -11.86
C MET A 90 10.77 -13.35 -10.99
N ALA A 91 10.81 -13.19 -9.66
CA ALA A 91 10.61 -14.28 -8.71
C ALA A 91 9.18 -14.84 -8.77
N LEU A 92 8.16 -13.98 -8.78
CA LEU A 92 6.75 -14.38 -8.89
C LEU A 92 6.46 -15.11 -10.20
N LYS A 93 7.02 -14.64 -11.31
CA LYS A 93 6.89 -15.28 -12.62
C LYS A 93 7.43 -16.69 -12.63
N LYS A 94 8.49 -16.96 -11.87
CA LYS A 94 9.14 -18.28 -11.79
C LYS A 94 8.48 -19.20 -10.76
N MET A 95 8.05 -18.66 -9.62
CA MET A 95 7.55 -19.47 -8.50
C MET A 95 6.05 -19.72 -8.54
N MET A 96 5.25 -18.73 -8.98
CA MET A 96 3.78 -18.80 -8.95
C MET A 96 3.18 -18.25 -10.24
N PRO A 97 3.26 -19.00 -11.35
CA PRO A 97 2.76 -18.52 -12.64
C PRO A 97 1.24 -18.29 -12.69
N SER A 98 0.46 -18.98 -11.86
CA SER A 98 -0.98 -18.79 -11.74
C SER A 98 -1.33 -17.42 -11.13
N LEU A 99 -0.61 -17.01 -10.09
CA LEU A 99 -0.76 -15.70 -9.46
C LEU A 99 -0.25 -14.59 -10.38
N TYR A 100 0.84 -14.86 -11.10
CA TYR A 100 1.37 -13.94 -12.12
C TYR A 100 0.35 -13.67 -13.24
N GLN A 101 -0.33 -14.70 -13.73
CA GLN A 101 -1.39 -14.54 -14.76
C GLN A 101 -2.61 -13.78 -14.22
N ALA A 102 -3.00 -14.00 -12.99
CA ALA A 102 -4.10 -13.29 -12.35
C ALA A 102 -3.81 -11.81 -12.10
N LEU A 103 -2.56 -11.49 -11.72
CA LEU A 103 -2.09 -10.13 -11.43
C LEU A 103 -1.45 -9.44 -12.64
N GLY A 104 -1.16 -10.15 -13.73
CA GLY A 104 -0.27 -9.81 -14.84
C GLY A 104 -0.26 -8.34 -15.31
N VAL A 105 -1.43 -7.77 -15.62
CA VAL A 105 -1.56 -6.36 -16.06
C VAL A 105 -1.39 -5.38 -14.88
N TYR A 106 -1.57 -5.84 -13.65
CA TYR A 106 -1.55 -5.01 -12.43
C TYR A 106 -0.20 -4.99 -11.71
N LEU A 107 0.77 -5.81 -12.15
CA LEU A 107 2.12 -5.82 -11.58
C LEU A 107 2.83 -4.45 -11.67
N PRO A 108 2.75 -3.70 -12.79
CA PRO A 108 3.29 -2.35 -12.83
C PRO A 108 2.68 -1.42 -11.79
N LEU A 109 1.44 -1.65 -11.35
CA LEU A 109 0.81 -0.86 -10.28
C LEU A 109 1.42 -1.09 -8.90
N ILE A 110 2.14 -2.20 -8.69
CA ILE A 110 2.91 -2.44 -7.47
C ILE A 110 4.19 -1.61 -7.51
N THR A 111 4.87 -1.56 -8.66
CA THR A 111 6.12 -0.82 -8.86
C THR A 111 5.93 0.68 -8.67
N THR A 112 4.86 1.23 -9.21
CA THR A 112 4.53 2.65 -9.13
C THR A 112 3.57 2.99 -7.98
N ASN A 113 3.47 2.11 -6.98
CA ASN A 113 2.55 2.30 -5.87
C ASN A 113 2.99 3.45 -4.96
N CYS A 114 2.25 4.54 -4.99
CA CYS A 114 2.52 5.71 -4.18
C CYS A 114 2.40 5.45 -2.67
N ALA A 115 1.69 4.39 -2.23
CA ALA A 115 1.67 4.00 -0.82
C ALA A 115 3.03 3.48 -0.36
N VAL A 116 3.74 2.70 -1.18
CA VAL A 116 5.09 2.21 -0.86
C VAL A 116 6.05 3.38 -0.68
N LEU A 117 6.04 4.33 -1.62
CA LEU A 117 6.85 5.55 -1.51
C LEU A 117 6.46 6.41 -0.32
N GLY A 118 5.17 6.55 -0.05
CA GLY A 118 4.67 7.33 1.09
C GLY A 118 5.13 6.77 2.43
N VAL A 119 5.11 5.44 2.61
CA VAL A 119 5.60 4.79 3.83
C VAL A 119 7.10 4.95 4.00
N THR A 120 7.89 4.75 2.93
CA THR A 120 9.34 4.92 3.00
C THR A 120 9.74 6.36 3.33
N GLN A 121 9.05 7.34 2.75
CA GLN A 121 9.28 8.75 3.06
C GLN A 121 8.90 9.09 4.51
N LEU A 122 7.76 8.56 4.99
CA LEU A 122 7.32 8.77 6.36
C LEU A 122 8.30 8.19 7.38
N ASN A 123 8.83 7.00 7.13
CA ASN A 123 9.80 6.35 8.02
C ASN A 123 11.04 7.22 8.27
N VAL A 124 11.46 7.98 7.26
CA VAL A 124 12.62 8.87 7.37
C VAL A 124 12.26 10.19 8.04
N THR A 125 11.09 10.77 7.70
CA THR A 125 10.63 12.01 8.35
C THR A 125 10.40 11.85 9.85
N GLU A 126 9.91 10.67 10.27
CA GLU A 126 9.70 10.33 11.68
C GLU A 126 10.99 9.85 12.38
N GLY A 127 12.10 9.68 11.63
CA GLY A 127 13.38 9.25 12.18
C GLY A 127 13.36 7.84 12.79
N TYR A 128 12.57 6.93 12.22
CA TYR A 128 12.43 5.56 12.73
C TYR A 128 13.71 4.75 12.57
N ASN A 129 14.07 4.00 13.64
CA ASN A 129 15.11 2.98 13.57
C ASN A 129 14.70 1.86 12.61
N LEU A 130 15.66 1.04 12.15
CA LEU A 130 15.43 -0.07 11.21
C LEU A 130 14.23 -0.96 11.63
N ILE A 131 14.18 -1.36 12.90
CA ILE A 131 13.10 -2.22 13.42
C ILE A 131 11.75 -1.51 13.34
N LEU A 132 11.67 -0.25 13.74
CA LEU A 132 10.44 0.54 13.69
C LEU A 132 10.00 0.83 12.25
N SER A 133 10.95 1.08 11.35
CA SER A 133 10.68 1.25 9.90
C SER A 133 10.04 0.00 9.29
N VAL A 134 10.58 -1.18 9.58
CA VAL A 134 10.05 -2.44 9.08
C VAL A 134 8.67 -2.74 9.70
N VAL A 135 8.50 -2.51 10.99
CA VAL A 135 7.21 -2.68 11.68
C VAL A 135 6.16 -1.71 11.12
N ASN A 136 6.51 -0.44 10.92
CA ASN A 136 5.59 0.53 10.32
C ASN A 136 5.24 0.17 8.87
N GLY A 137 6.22 -0.30 8.09
CA GLY A 137 5.99 -0.78 6.72
C GLY A 137 5.04 -1.96 6.66
N THR A 138 5.21 -2.96 7.53
CA THR A 138 4.30 -4.12 7.62
C THR A 138 2.92 -3.74 8.12
N ALA A 139 2.82 -2.91 9.14
CA ALA A 139 1.54 -2.44 9.69
C ALA A 139 0.73 -1.65 8.65
N SER A 140 1.38 -0.72 7.94
CA SER A 140 0.76 0.08 6.89
C SER A 140 0.28 -0.77 5.72
N ALA A 141 1.04 -1.81 5.36
CA ALA A 141 0.68 -2.74 4.30
C ALA A 141 -0.49 -3.65 4.70
N LEU A 142 -0.56 -4.09 5.96
CA LEU A 142 -1.72 -4.81 6.48
C LEU A 142 -2.97 -3.94 6.50
N GLY A 143 -2.83 -2.66 6.88
CA GLY A 143 -3.91 -1.68 6.79
C GLY A 143 -4.42 -1.48 5.36
N PHE A 144 -3.50 -1.39 4.39
CA PHE A 144 -3.84 -1.32 2.97
C PHE A 144 -4.58 -2.58 2.49
N THR A 145 -4.09 -3.77 2.89
CA THR A 145 -4.70 -5.06 2.54
C THR A 145 -6.11 -5.18 3.10
N LEU A 146 -6.31 -4.77 4.35
CA LEU A 146 -7.63 -4.74 4.98
C LEU A 146 -8.57 -3.80 4.22
N ALA A 147 -8.12 -2.60 3.89
CA ALA A 147 -8.93 -1.62 3.17
C ALA A 147 -9.34 -2.10 1.77
N ILE A 148 -8.40 -2.70 1.00
CA ILE A 148 -8.71 -3.18 -0.36
C ILE A 148 -9.63 -4.41 -0.34
N CYS A 149 -9.52 -5.29 0.66
CA CYS A 149 -10.43 -6.44 0.82
C CYS A 149 -11.85 -5.99 1.21
N LEU A 150 -11.99 -5.05 2.14
CA LEU A 150 -13.29 -4.47 2.48
C LEU A 150 -13.95 -3.81 1.26
N PHE A 151 -13.17 -3.03 0.51
CA PHE A 151 -13.65 -2.36 -0.68
C PHE A 151 -14.07 -3.35 -1.78
N ALA A 152 -13.29 -4.43 -1.99
CA ALA A 152 -13.64 -5.47 -2.94
C ALA A 152 -14.96 -6.17 -2.55
N GLY A 153 -15.16 -6.49 -1.27
CA GLY A 153 -16.40 -7.08 -0.78
C GLY A 153 -17.62 -6.17 -0.98
N ILE A 154 -17.47 -4.85 -0.79
CA ILE A 154 -18.53 -3.88 -1.07
C ILE A 154 -18.81 -3.82 -2.57
N ARG A 155 -17.79 -3.80 -3.42
CA ARG A 155 -17.95 -3.76 -4.88
C ARG A 155 -18.63 -5.00 -5.43
N GLU A 156 -18.32 -6.20 -4.93
CA GLU A 156 -19.03 -7.42 -5.32
C GLU A 156 -20.53 -7.35 -4.99
N ARG A 157 -20.88 -6.80 -3.83
CA ARG A 157 -22.29 -6.60 -3.47
C ARG A 157 -22.98 -5.52 -4.32
N LEU A 158 -22.27 -4.45 -4.64
CA LEU A 158 -22.80 -3.39 -5.49
C LEU A 158 -23.05 -3.87 -6.92
N ALA A 159 -22.22 -4.76 -7.45
CA ALA A 159 -22.39 -5.36 -8.77
C ALA A 159 -23.66 -6.22 -8.89
N LEU A 160 -24.19 -6.73 -7.77
CA LEU A 160 -25.46 -7.47 -7.72
C LEU A 160 -26.69 -6.59 -7.51
N SER A 161 -26.52 -5.28 -7.24
CA SER A 161 -27.60 -4.36 -7.02
C SER A 161 -28.03 -3.65 -8.30
N ASN A 162 -29.34 -3.34 -8.44
CA ASN A 162 -29.88 -2.55 -9.56
C ASN A 162 -29.47 -1.09 -9.44
N MET A 163 -28.24 -0.75 -9.79
CA MET A 163 -27.76 0.64 -9.84
C MET A 163 -28.19 1.35 -11.15
N PRO A 164 -28.43 2.66 -11.10
CA PRO A 164 -28.62 3.46 -12.29
C PRO A 164 -27.38 3.39 -13.19
N LYS A 165 -27.54 3.31 -14.51
CA LYS A 165 -26.47 3.17 -15.49
C LYS A 165 -25.34 4.21 -15.39
N TRP A 166 -25.63 5.41 -14.87
CA TRP A 166 -24.64 6.47 -14.69
C TRP A 166 -23.76 6.29 -13.44
N MET A 167 -24.21 5.49 -12.47
CA MET A 167 -23.44 5.14 -11.27
C MET A 167 -22.70 3.79 -11.43
N ASP A 168 -22.97 3.05 -12.51
CA ASP A 168 -22.35 1.77 -12.74
C ASP A 168 -20.84 1.94 -13.11
N GLY A 169 -19.99 1.07 -12.59
CA GLY A 169 -18.57 1.02 -12.91
C GLY A 169 -17.68 1.93 -12.04
N PHE A 170 -16.90 2.81 -12.67
CA PHE A 170 -15.87 3.62 -12.02
C PHE A 170 -16.44 4.68 -11.06
N VAL A 171 -17.56 5.31 -11.43
CA VAL A 171 -18.17 6.37 -10.64
C VAL A 171 -18.70 5.82 -9.30
N GLY A 172 -19.40 4.69 -9.33
CA GLY A 172 -19.86 4.03 -8.11
C GLY A 172 -18.72 3.54 -7.22
N ALA A 173 -17.62 3.04 -7.82
CA ALA A 173 -16.44 2.67 -7.09
C ALA A 173 -15.79 3.87 -6.38
N LEU A 174 -15.68 5.01 -7.04
CA LEU A 174 -15.08 6.21 -6.47
C LEU A 174 -15.95 6.78 -5.32
N LEU A 175 -17.27 6.81 -5.50
CA LEU A 175 -18.21 7.23 -4.47
C LEU A 175 -18.10 6.33 -3.23
N THR A 176 -18.06 5.02 -3.44
CA THR A 176 -17.91 4.03 -2.35
C THR A 176 -16.58 4.20 -1.61
N ALA A 177 -15.49 4.43 -2.34
CA ALA A 177 -14.18 4.72 -1.75
C ALA A 177 -14.21 5.99 -0.90
N GLY A 178 -14.88 7.05 -1.37
CA GLY A 178 -15.07 8.28 -0.61
C GLY A 178 -15.87 8.08 0.68
N LEU A 179 -16.98 7.34 0.62
CA LEU A 179 -17.77 7.00 1.81
C LEU A 179 -16.98 6.15 2.81
N MET A 180 -16.20 5.17 2.32
CA MET A 180 -15.29 4.41 3.18
C MET A 180 -14.25 5.30 3.85
N ALA A 181 -13.65 6.25 3.12
CA ALA A 181 -12.68 7.18 3.67
C ALA A 181 -13.28 8.05 4.79
N VAL A 182 -14.51 8.53 4.63
CA VAL A 182 -15.25 9.26 5.69
C VAL A 182 -15.49 8.37 6.90
N ALA A 183 -15.88 7.10 6.70
CA ALA A 183 -16.07 6.15 7.80
C ALA A 183 -14.76 5.86 8.56
N PHE A 184 -13.65 5.70 7.85
CA PHE A 184 -12.33 5.50 8.47
C PHE A 184 -11.83 6.75 9.19
N ASN A 185 -12.18 7.96 8.71
CA ASN A 185 -11.82 9.20 9.40
C ASN A 185 -12.53 9.34 10.76
N GLY A 186 -13.63 8.63 10.98
CA GLY A 186 -14.27 8.53 12.29
C GLY A 186 -13.41 7.86 13.37
N PHE A 187 -12.39 7.09 12.99
CA PHE A 187 -11.42 6.50 13.91
C PHE A 187 -10.28 7.46 14.28
N SER A 188 -10.13 8.59 13.61
CA SER A 188 -9.05 9.56 13.81
C SER A 188 -9.10 10.33 15.14
N GLY A 189 -9.88 9.93 16.09
CA GLY A 189 -9.94 10.50 17.44
C GLY A 189 -9.70 9.48 18.55
N LEU A 190 -9.29 8.27 18.21
CA LEU A 190 -9.17 7.16 19.17
C LEU A 190 -7.77 7.02 19.78
N ILE A 191 -6.76 7.71 19.22
CA ILE A 191 -5.35 7.69 19.71
C ILE A 191 -4.83 9.12 19.81
#